data_83cb9c249a8dd4586bb5880723012d3f
#
_entry.id   83cb9c249a8dd4586bb5880723012d3f
#
_cell.length_a   1.000
_cell.length_b   1.000
_cell.length_c   1.000
_cell.angle_alpha   90.00
_cell.angle_beta   90.00
_cell.angle_gamma   90.00
#
_symmetry.space_group_name_H-M   'P 1'
#
loop_
_entity.id
_entity.type
_entity.pdbx_description
1 polymer ?
#
loop_
_entity_poly.entity_id
_entity_poly.type
_entity_poly.pdbx_seq_one_letter_code
_entity_poly.pdbx_strand_id
1 'polypeptide(L)'
;WFLPDPVLLAPATRAVLGKKMELYAGMVENLDFHVGRLIDHLKSIGEYENTIFIVFGDNGAEGTDLFKMIAGQPGTRDFLFAAIQWSQTHPNAWGDPGSWLAYGPMWAQASMTPFSQYKALMAEGGIRNALIVSGPVVKRAKGSINNGLMHVADVMPTLLEVAGASYPSSHAGKAP
;
A
#
# COMPACT_ATOMS: atom_id res chain seq x y z
N TRP A 1 -6.78 4.20 21.46
CA TRP A 1 -7.11 5.10 20.34
C TRP A 1 -8.53 4.81 19.91
N PHE A 2 -9.45 5.65 20.35
CA PHE A 2 -10.85 5.54 19.98
C PHE A 2 -11.06 6.38 18.71
N LEU A 3 -11.35 5.75 17.59
CA LEU A 3 -11.81 6.50 16.41
C LEU A 3 -13.28 6.89 16.65
N PRO A 4 -13.67 8.14 16.37
CA PRO A 4 -15.06 8.55 16.50
C PRO A 4 -15.96 7.73 15.57
N ASP A 5 -17.17 7.42 16.02
CA ASP A 5 -18.18 6.80 15.16
C ASP A 5 -18.44 7.72 13.96
N PRO A 6 -18.29 7.24 12.72
CA PRO A 6 -18.55 8.03 11.51
C PRO A 6 -19.95 8.65 11.45
N VAL A 7 -20.93 8.01 12.09
CA VAL A 7 -22.31 8.52 12.17
C VAL A 7 -22.42 9.79 13.00
N LEU A 8 -21.53 9.97 13.99
CA LEU A 8 -21.50 11.14 14.85
C LEU A 8 -20.75 12.33 14.26
N LEU A 9 -20.11 12.16 13.08
CA LEU A 9 -19.41 13.25 12.41
C LEU A 9 -20.39 14.24 11.76
N ALA A 10 -20.05 15.52 11.82
CA ALA A 10 -20.79 16.55 11.10
C ALA A 10 -20.83 16.24 9.60
N PRO A 11 -21.94 16.58 8.89
CA PRO A 11 -22.07 16.29 7.46
C PRO A 11 -20.92 16.81 6.61
N ALA A 12 -20.40 18.00 6.87
CA ALA A 12 -19.25 18.56 6.18
C ALA A 12 -17.98 17.71 6.36
N THR A 13 -17.74 17.22 7.58
CA THR A 13 -16.59 16.33 7.85
C THR A 13 -16.73 15.01 7.11
N ARG A 14 -17.93 14.43 7.08
CA ARG A 14 -18.19 13.20 6.29
C ARG A 14 -17.96 13.41 4.80
N ALA A 15 -18.39 14.55 4.24
CA ALA A 15 -18.16 14.85 2.83
C ALA A 15 -16.66 14.95 2.49
N VAL A 16 -15.88 15.61 3.33
CA VAL A 16 -14.41 15.71 3.19
C VAL A 16 -13.76 14.34 3.26
N LEU A 17 -14.11 13.52 4.23
CA LEU A 17 -13.58 12.16 4.36
C LEU A 17 -14.00 11.27 3.18
N GLY A 18 -15.25 11.39 2.73
CA GLY A 18 -15.74 10.69 1.56
C GLY A 18 -14.93 11.03 0.31
N LYS A 19 -14.68 12.32 0.06
CA LYS A 19 -13.87 12.75 -1.08
C LYS A 19 -12.43 12.25 -1.03
N LYS A 20 -11.82 12.20 0.14
CA LYS A 20 -10.48 11.62 0.30
C LYS A 20 -10.44 10.12 -0.02
N MET A 21 -11.46 9.37 0.39
CA MET A 21 -11.55 7.94 0.06
C MET A 21 -11.85 7.71 -1.42
N GLU A 22 -12.69 8.55 -2.04
CA GLU A 22 -12.93 8.53 -3.49
C GLU A 22 -11.62 8.66 -4.28
N LEU A 23 -10.78 9.63 -3.91
CA LEU A 23 -9.48 9.83 -4.56
C LEU A 23 -8.55 8.63 -4.35
N TYR A 24 -8.52 8.07 -3.14
CA TYR A 24 -7.74 6.87 -2.86
C TYR A 24 -8.24 5.67 -3.69
N ALA A 25 -9.55 5.47 -3.78
CA ALA A 25 -10.14 4.41 -4.59
C ALA A 25 -9.80 4.59 -6.08
N GLY A 26 -9.84 5.82 -6.59
CA GLY A 26 -9.40 6.11 -7.96
C GLY A 26 -7.92 5.81 -8.21
N MET A 27 -7.04 5.99 -7.21
CA MET A 27 -5.63 5.59 -7.31
C MET A 27 -5.47 4.07 -7.37
N VAL A 28 -6.25 3.33 -6.58
CA VAL A 28 -6.24 1.85 -6.60
C VAL A 28 -6.77 1.33 -7.94
N GLU A 29 -7.84 1.91 -8.47
CA GLU A 29 -8.38 1.57 -9.79
C GLU A 29 -7.35 1.84 -10.91
N ASN A 30 -6.65 2.97 -10.83
CA ASN A 30 -5.57 3.29 -11.77
C ASN A 30 -4.41 2.28 -11.70
N LEU A 31 -4.02 1.86 -10.50
CA LEU A 31 -3.01 0.81 -10.31
C LEU A 31 -3.46 -0.50 -10.98
N ASP A 32 -4.69 -0.94 -10.72
CA ASP A 32 -5.26 -2.17 -11.31
C ASP A 32 -5.28 -2.10 -12.85
N PHE A 33 -5.71 -0.97 -13.41
CA PHE A 33 -5.68 -0.74 -14.84
C PHE A 33 -4.26 -0.89 -15.43
N HIS A 34 -3.24 -0.34 -14.78
CA HIS A 34 -1.87 -0.44 -15.27
C HIS A 34 -1.27 -1.83 -15.09
N VAL A 35 -1.63 -2.57 -14.05
CA VAL A 35 -1.28 -4.00 -13.90
C VAL A 35 -1.91 -4.79 -15.05
N GLY A 36 -3.18 -4.52 -15.40
CA GLY A 36 -3.83 -5.11 -16.55
C GLY A 36 -3.06 -4.88 -17.87
N ARG A 37 -2.62 -3.64 -18.11
CA ARG A 37 -1.79 -3.31 -19.29
C ARG A 37 -0.48 -4.09 -19.33
N LEU A 38 0.19 -4.27 -18.18
CA LEU A 38 1.41 -5.07 -18.10
C LEU A 38 1.12 -6.54 -18.44
N ILE A 39 0.04 -7.10 -17.92
CA ILE A 39 -0.40 -8.47 -18.22
C ILE A 39 -0.68 -8.64 -19.71
N ASP A 40 -1.37 -7.70 -20.34
CA ASP A 40 -1.69 -7.76 -21.76
C ASP A 40 -0.42 -7.66 -22.63
N HIS A 41 0.54 -6.83 -22.23
CA HIS A 41 1.83 -6.76 -22.88
C HIS A 41 2.57 -8.10 -22.80
N LEU A 42 2.67 -8.70 -21.61
CA LEU A 42 3.32 -10.01 -21.44
C LEU A 42 2.65 -11.11 -22.26
N LYS A 43 1.32 -11.09 -22.37
CA LYS A 43 0.60 -12.00 -23.28
C LYS A 43 0.95 -11.76 -24.73
N SER A 44 1.07 -10.51 -25.16
CA SER A 44 1.37 -10.17 -26.56
C SER A 44 2.75 -10.60 -27.03
N ILE A 45 3.71 -10.70 -26.10
CA ILE A 45 5.08 -11.17 -26.38
C ILE A 45 5.31 -12.64 -25.98
N GLY A 46 4.26 -13.36 -25.53
CA GLY A 46 4.35 -14.78 -25.18
C GLY A 46 5.01 -15.11 -23.84
N GLU A 47 5.26 -14.11 -22.99
CA GLU A 47 5.98 -14.28 -21.71
C GLU A 47 5.05 -14.39 -20.49
N TYR A 48 3.74 -14.30 -20.66
CA TYR A 48 2.80 -14.36 -19.55
C TYR A 48 2.90 -15.66 -18.75
N GLU A 49 2.97 -16.80 -19.43
CA GLU A 49 3.07 -18.12 -18.79
C GLU A 49 4.45 -18.40 -18.18
N ASN A 50 5.44 -17.53 -18.45
CA ASN A 50 6.78 -17.57 -17.87
C ASN A 50 7.00 -16.49 -16.81
N THR A 51 5.94 -15.81 -16.37
CA THR A 51 6.02 -14.70 -15.43
C THR A 51 5.34 -15.04 -14.11
N ILE A 52 5.98 -14.67 -13.00
CA ILE A 52 5.42 -14.72 -11.65
C ILE A 52 5.02 -13.31 -11.24
N PHE A 53 3.78 -13.14 -10.79
CA PHE A 53 3.28 -11.91 -10.19
C PHE A 53 3.24 -12.07 -8.68
N ILE A 54 3.88 -11.17 -7.97
CA ILE A 54 3.84 -11.07 -6.51
C ILE A 54 3.38 -9.66 -6.17
N VAL A 55 2.20 -9.54 -5.55
CA VAL A 55 1.61 -8.24 -5.17
C VAL A 55 1.37 -8.27 -3.67
N PHE A 56 1.94 -7.32 -2.97
CA PHE A 56 1.77 -7.18 -1.52
C PHE A 56 2.02 -5.75 -1.07
N GLY A 57 1.48 -5.37 0.09
CA GLY A 57 1.86 -4.15 0.80
C GLY A 57 3.05 -4.41 1.72
N ASP A 58 3.93 -3.45 1.86
CA ASP A 58 5.10 -3.52 2.75
C ASP A 58 4.74 -3.28 4.22
N ASN A 59 3.61 -2.63 4.47
CA ASN A 59 3.07 -2.34 5.80
C ASN A 59 1.55 -2.14 5.75
N GLY A 60 0.93 -1.97 6.91
CA GLY A 60 -0.48 -1.61 7.00
C GLY A 60 -0.79 -0.25 6.40
N ALA A 61 -2.07 0.03 6.23
CA ALA A 61 -2.57 1.27 5.64
C ALA A 61 -2.03 2.52 6.35
N GLU A 62 -1.71 3.56 5.58
CA GLU A 62 -1.12 4.81 6.11
C GLU A 62 -2.20 5.70 6.76
N GLY A 63 -2.18 5.79 8.08
CA GLY A 63 -3.12 6.59 8.87
C GLY A 63 -2.53 7.87 9.44
N THR A 64 -1.31 8.25 9.05
CA THR A 64 -0.61 9.38 9.65
C THR A 64 -1.32 10.71 9.36
N ASP A 65 -1.40 11.54 10.39
CA ASP A 65 -1.70 12.95 10.24
C ASP A 65 -0.47 13.65 9.65
N LEU A 66 -0.59 14.11 8.40
CA LEU A 66 0.53 14.73 7.68
C LEU A 66 1.13 15.92 8.42
N PHE A 67 0.32 16.72 9.13
CA PHE A 67 0.85 17.85 9.91
C PHE A 67 1.74 17.39 11.06
N LYS A 68 1.34 16.33 11.77
CA LYS A 68 2.14 15.77 12.86
C LYS A 68 3.42 15.14 12.36
N MET A 69 3.36 14.48 11.21
CA MET A 69 4.53 13.87 10.60
C MET A 69 5.59 14.93 10.23
N ILE A 70 5.17 16.02 9.62
CA ILE A 70 6.08 17.07 9.13
C ILE A 70 6.62 17.92 10.27
N ALA A 71 5.89 18.10 11.36
CA ALA A 71 6.28 18.93 12.50
C ALA A 71 7.64 18.53 13.12
N GLY A 72 8.06 17.27 12.94
CA GLY A 72 9.34 16.75 13.45
C GLY A 72 10.49 16.69 12.44
N GLN A 73 10.32 17.12 11.18
CA GLN A 73 11.30 16.95 10.10
C GLN A 73 11.88 18.29 9.61
N PRO A 74 13.09 18.71 10.03
CA PRO A 74 13.73 19.92 9.51
C PRO A 74 14.13 19.75 8.03
N GLY A 75 13.97 20.80 7.22
CA GLY A 75 14.48 20.87 5.84
C GLY A 75 13.51 20.46 4.72
N THR A 76 12.70 19.43 4.88
CA THR A 76 11.58 19.09 3.97
C THR A 76 10.28 19.76 4.40
N ARG A 77 10.28 20.35 5.57
CA ARG A 77 9.14 20.88 6.28
C ARG A 77 8.41 21.98 5.50
N ASP A 78 9.15 22.92 4.93
CA ASP A 78 8.54 24.13 4.38
C ASP A 78 7.78 23.85 3.09
N PHE A 79 8.35 23.04 2.19
CA PHE A 79 7.68 22.64 0.95
C PHE A 79 6.46 21.78 1.21
N LEU A 80 6.60 20.72 2.02
CA LEU A 80 5.48 19.81 2.33
C LEU A 80 4.37 20.53 3.11
N PHE A 81 4.74 21.40 4.05
CA PHE A 81 3.79 22.20 4.80
C PHE A 81 3.01 23.16 3.87
N ALA A 82 3.69 23.84 2.96
CA ALA A 82 3.07 24.70 1.98
C ALA A 82 2.11 23.91 1.05
N ALA A 83 2.52 22.74 0.57
CA ALA A 83 1.71 21.89 -0.29
C ALA A 83 0.44 21.36 0.43
N ILE A 84 0.56 20.98 1.69
CA ILE A 84 -0.57 20.55 2.51
C ILE A 84 -1.52 21.71 2.80
N GLN A 85 -0.99 22.87 3.18
CA GLN A 85 -1.81 24.08 3.39
C GLN A 85 -2.53 24.50 2.11
N TRP A 86 -1.81 24.49 1.00
CA TRP A 86 -2.41 24.80 -0.31
C TRP A 86 -3.57 23.83 -0.61
N SER A 87 -3.37 22.52 -0.45
CA SER A 87 -4.42 21.52 -0.65
C SER A 87 -5.64 21.74 0.24
N GLN A 88 -5.47 22.17 1.48
CA GLN A 88 -6.58 22.45 2.39
C GLN A 88 -7.39 23.67 2.00
N THR A 89 -6.73 24.69 1.42
CA THR A 89 -7.40 25.91 0.97
C THR A 89 -7.97 25.83 -0.45
N HIS A 90 -7.62 24.76 -1.20
CA HIS A 90 -8.05 24.52 -2.57
C HIS A 90 -8.76 23.16 -2.74
N PRO A 91 -9.91 22.93 -2.09
CA PRO A 91 -10.57 21.62 -2.13
C PRO A 91 -11.03 21.21 -3.54
N ASN A 92 -11.24 22.16 -4.44
CA ASN A 92 -11.60 21.87 -5.83
C ASN A 92 -10.43 21.31 -6.67
N ALA A 93 -9.19 21.45 -6.20
CA ALA A 93 -7.98 20.92 -6.84
C ALA A 93 -7.52 19.58 -6.22
N TRP A 94 -8.32 18.97 -5.37
CA TRP A 94 -8.00 17.67 -4.80
C TRP A 94 -7.97 16.58 -5.86
N GLY A 95 -6.84 15.90 -5.96
CA GLY A 95 -6.56 14.90 -6.99
C GLY A 95 -5.76 15.46 -8.17
N ASP A 96 -5.64 16.77 -8.32
CA ASP A 96 -4.80 17.39 -9.33
C ASP A 96 -3.30 17.27 -8.97
N PRO A 97 -2.40 17.39 -9.96
CA PRO A 97 -0.97 17.44 -9.72
C PRO A 97 -0.59 18.53 -8.71
N GLY A 98 0.19 18.15 -7.70
CA GLY A 98 0.61 19.07 -6.63
C GLY A 98 -0.32 19.10 -5.40
N SER A 99 -1.49 18.45 -5.44
CA SER A 99 -2.31 18.28 -4.24
C SER A 99 -1.70 17.22 -3.31
N TRP A 100 -1.69 17.52 -2.00
CA TRP A 100 -1.18 16.61 -0.96
C TRP A 100 -2.28 16.31 0.05
N LEU A 101 -2.77 15.10 0.00
CA LEU A 101 -3.86 14.64 0.84
C LEU A 101 -3.50 13.31 1.49
N ALA A 102 -3.90 13.14 2.75
CA ALA A 102 -3.96 11.85 3.42
C ALA A 102 -5.41 11.55 3.78
N TYR A 103 -5.83 10.32 3.59
CA TYR A 103 -7.20 9.92 3.92
C TYR A 103 -7.41 9.75 5.44
N GLY A 104 -6.32 9.64 6.20
CA GLY A 104 -6.31 9.72 7.64
C GLY A 104 -6.64 8.41 8.37
N PRO A 105 -6.61 8.43 9.72
CA PRO A 105 -6.64 7.22 10.53
C PRO A 105 -7.95 6.43 10.44
N MET A 106 -9.08 7.09 10.20
CA MET A 106 -10.38 6.40 10.09
C MET A 106 -10.41 5.49 8.86
N TRP A 107 -9.98 6.00 7.73
CA TRP A 107 -9.93 5.21 6.49
C TRP A 107 -8.80 4.20 6.49
N ALA A 108 -7.66 4.51 7.13
CA ALA A 108 -6.61 3.53 7.34
C ALA A 108 -7.11 2.33 8.16
N GLN A 109 -7.84 2.58 9.25
CA GLN A 109 -8.47 1.51 10.04
C GLN A 109 -9.49 0.72 9.21
N ALA A 110 -10.33 1.39 8.43
CA ALA A 110 -11.31 0.72 7.57
C ALA A 110 -10.62 -0.16 6.52
N SER A 111 -9.52 0.32 5.92
CA SER A 111 -8.73 -0.42 4.92
C SER A 111 -8.04 -1.66 5.49
N MET A 112 -7.80 -1.70 6.79
CA MET A 112 -7.17 -2.85 7.46
C MET A 112 -8.14 -3.86 8.06
N THR A 113 -9.44 -3.61 7.96
CA THR A 113 -10.46 -4.56 8.45
C THR A 113 -10.26 -5.96 7.86
N PRO A 114 -10.31 -7.05 8.66
CA PRO A 114 -10.77 -7.13 10.06
C PRO A 114 -9.69 -6.88 11.12
N PHE A 115 -8.48 -6.52 10.73
CA PHE A 115 -7.38 -6.32 11.67
C PHE A 115 -7.51 -4.97 12.39
N SER A 116 -7.03 -4.94 13.63
CA SER A 116 -7.02 -3.73 14.45
C SER A 116 -5.82 -2.86 14.11
N GLN A 117 -6.05 -1.56 14.07
CA GLN A 117 -5.06 -0.51 13.84
C GLN A 117 -4.49 -0.52 12.40
N TYR A 118 -3.37 0.20 12.17
CA TYR A 118 -2.80 0.48 10.86
C TYR A 118 -1.29 0.75 10.98
N LYS A 119 -0.62 1.11 9.90
CA LYS A 119 0.83 1.39 9.81
C LYS A 119 1.37 2.17 11.02
N ALA A 120 2.62 1.88 11.39
CA ALA A 120 3.36 2.41 12.53
C ALA A 120 2.88 1.94 13.91
N LEU A 121 1.90 1.04 13.98
CA LEU A 121 1.41 0.44 15.22
C LEU A 121 1.70 -1.06 15.22
N MET A 122 2.02 -1.62 16.40
CA MET A 122 2.40 -3.04 16.53
C MET A 122 1.21 -4.01 16.59
N ALA A 123 0.02 -3.56 16.19
CA ALA A 123 -1.15 -4.41 16.04
C ALA A 123 -1.18 -5.07 14.65
N GLU A 124 -2.04 -6.07 14.47
CA GLU A 124 -2.13 -6.82 13.22
C GLU A 124 -2.38 -5.93 11.99
N GLY A 125 -3.18 -4.89 12.09
CA GLY A 125 -3.40 -3.95 10.99
C GLY A 125 -2.17 -3.11 10.61
N GLY A 126 -1.16 -3.03 11.48
CA GLY A 126 0.11 -2.37 11.16
C GLY A 126 1.13 -3.29 10.50
N ILE A 127 1.07 -4.60 10.76
CA ILE A 127 2.10 -5.56 10.39
C ILE A 127 1.64 -6.67 9.44
N ARG A 128 0.33 -6.90 9.27
CA ARG A 128 -0.22 -7.93 8.37
C ARG A 128 -0.81 -7.30 7.12
N ASN A 129 -0.41 -7.84 5.98
CA ASN A 129 -0.95 -7.50 4.68
C ASN A 129 -1.33 -8.74 3.89
N ALA A 130 -2.21 -8.57 2.93
CA ALA A 130 -2.47 -9.59 1.94
C ALA A 130 -1.27 -9.70 0.99
N LEU A 131 -0.93 -10.94 0.65
CA LEU A 131 0.01 -11.28 -0.41
C LEU A 131 -0.75 -12.04 -1.49
N ILE A 132 -0.62 -11.62 -2.74
CA ILE A 132 -1.16 -12.31 -3.90
C ILE A 132 0.01 -12.85 -4.71
N VAL A 133 -0.01 -14.15 -5.00
CA VAL A 133 0.97 -14.78 -5.89
C VAL A 133 0.23 -15.45 -7.04
N SER A 134 0.65 -15.14 -8.25
CA SER A 134 0.12 -15.74 -9.48
C SER A 134 1.25 -16.11 -10.43
N GLY A 135 1.06 -17.14 -11.23
CA GLY A 135 2.03 -17.61 -12.22
C GLY A 135 2.30 -19.11 -12.14
N PRO A 136 3.23 -19.62 -12.96
CA PRO A 136 3.44 -21.07 -13.18
C PRO A 136 3.93 -21.84 -11.95
N VAL A 137 4.51 -21.14 -10.98
CA VAL A 137 5.01 -21.76 -9.73
C VAL A 137 3.91 -22.07 -8.71
N VAL A 138 2.72 -21.51 -8.91
CA VAL A 138 1.60 -21.69 -7.99
C VAL A 138 0.93 -23.03 -8.25
N LYS A 139 1.20 -24.02 -7.41
CA LYS A 139 0.65 -25.38 -7.52
C LYS A 139 -0.76 -25.54 -6.91
N ARG A 140 -1.26 -24.53 -6.21
CA ARG A 140 -2.58 -24.54 -5.59
C ARG A 140 -3.67 -24.22 -6.61
N ALA A 141 -4.91 -24.60 -6.30
CA ALA A 141 -6.07 -24.21 -7.10
C ALA A 141 -6.17 -22.69 -7.23
N LYS A 142 -6.53 -22.21 -8.42
CA LYS A 142 -6.76 -20.78 -8.68
C LYS A 142 -7.81 -20.23 -7.70
N GLY A 143 -7.55 -19.06 -7.14
CA GLY A 143 -8.44 -18.43 -6.16
C GLY A 143 -8.38 -19.04 -4.75
N SER A 144 -7.49 -19.98 -4.47
CA SER A 144 -7.34 -20.54 -3.12
C SER A 144 -6.73 -19.52 -2.16
N ILE A 145 -7.20 -19.54 -0.90
CA ILE A 145 -6.66 -18.71 0.19
C ILE A 145 -5.71 -19.58 1.03
N ASN A 146 -4.57 -19.01 1.38
CA ASN A 146 -3.62 -19.59 2.33
C ASN A 146 -3.46 -18.67 3.53
N ASN A 147 -3.75 -19.17 4.73
CA ASN A 147 -3.62 -18.41 5.97
C ASN A 147 -2.24 -18.54 6.63
N GLY A 148 -1.25 -19.16 5.95
CA GLY A 148 0.12 -19.20 6.40
C GLY A 148 0.73 -17.81 6.48
N LEU A 149 1.52 -17.55 7.51
CA LEU A 149 2.27 -16.31 7.64
C LEU A 149 3.54 -16.37 6.79
N MET A 150 3.86 -15.25 6.17
CA MET A 150 5.08 -15.03 5.41
C MET A 150 5.68 -13.67 5.83
N HIS A 151 6.97 -13.58 5.85
CA HIS A 151 7.68 -12.32 6.10
C HIS A 151 8.25 -11.79 4.78
N VAL A 152 8.42 -10.47 4.65
CA VAL A 152 9.01 -9.87 3.44
C VAL A 152 10.41 -10.40 3.14
N ALA A 153 11.16 -10.79 4.17
CA ALA A 153 12.48 -11.43 4.03
C ALA A 153 12.44 -12.80 3.32
N ASP A 154 11.27 -13.46 3.27
CA ASP A 154 11.11 -14.77 2.61
C ASP A 154 10.97 -14.62 1.08
N VAL A 155 10.71 -13.41 0.58
CA VAL A 155 10.52 -13.16 -0.86
C VAL A 155 11.79 -13.45 -1.64
N MET A 156 12.94 -12.93 -1.22
CA MET A 156 14.20 -13.10 -1.94
C MET A 156 14.66 -14.58 -1.99
N PRO A 157 14.71 -15.34 -0.89
CA PRO A 157 15.00 -16.76 -0.92
C PRO A 157 14.06 -17.55 -1.83
N THR A 158 12.76 -17.24 -1.80
CA THR A 158 11.76 -17.88 -2.65
C THR A 158 12.03 -17.62 -4.14
N LEU A 159 12.37 -16.37 -4.51
CA LEU A 159 12.70 -16.03 -5.89
C LEU A 159 13.98 -16.73 -6.37
N LEU A 160 15.01 -16.84 -5.52
CA LEU A 160 16.23 -17.56 -5.84
C LEU A 160 15.95 -19.05 -6.06
N GLU A 161 15.17 -19.69 -5.20
CA GLU A 161 14.77 -21.08 -5.34
C GLU A 161 14.02 -21.32 -6.66
N VAL A 162 13.04 -20.47 -6.98
CA VAL A 162 12.28 -20.56 -8.21
C VAL A 162 13.15 -20.34 -9.46
N ALA A 163 14.13 -19.46 -9.37
CA ALA A 163 15.09 -19.20 -10.45
C ALA A 163 16.18 -20.29 -10.58
N GLY A 164 16.22 -21.28 -9.67
CA GLY A 164 17.29 -22.28 -9.62
C GLY A 164 18.65 -21.68 -9.23
N ALA A 165 18.67 -20.50 -8.63
CA ALA A 165 19.87 -19.80 -8.20
C ALA A 165 20.21 -20.09 -6.75
N SER A 166 21.50 -20.12 -6.44
CA SER A 166 21.97 -20.27 -5.06
C SER A 166 22.13 -18.93 -4.36
N TYR A 167 21.91 -18.91 -3.07
CA TYR A 167 22.23 -17.75 -2.26
C TYR A 167 23.76 -17.51 -2.31
N PRO A 168 24.22 -16.27 -2.44
CA PRO A 168 25.66 -16.01 -2.47
C PRO A 168 26.30 -16.38 -1.13
N SER A 169 27.46 -17.04 -1.16
CA SER A 169 28.19 -17.45 0.05
C SER A 169 28.78 -16.27 0.80
N SER A 170 28.89 -15.10 0.17
CA SER A 170 29.30 -13.85 0.80
C SER A 170 28.78 -12.66 0.01
N HIS A 171 28.55 -11.55 0.73
CA HIS A 171 28.25 -10.23 0.13
C HIS A 171 29.20 -9.20 0.73
N ALA A 172 29.94 -8.48 -0.13
CA ALA A 172 30.97 -7.51 0.29
C ALA A 172 31.97 -8.07 1.33
N GLY A 173 32.37 -9.35 1.19
CA GLY A 173 33.31 -10.01 2.09
C GLY A 173 32.74 -10.45 3.44
N LYS A 174 31.42 -10.35 3.63
CA LYS A 174 30.72 -10.82 4.82
C LYS A 174 29.85 -12.04 4.49
N ALA A 175 29.75 -12.98 5.41
CA ALA A 175 28.76 -14.04 5.32
C ALA A 175 27.34 -13.44 5.37
N PRO A 176 26.35 -14.01 4.65
CA PRO A 176 24.96 -13.54 4.67
C PRO A 176 24.32 -13.74 6.04
#